data_3f8f63ea4c25df52ce43dbbae8ae7d7a
#
_entry.id   3f8f63ea4c25df52ce43dbbae8ae7d7a
#
_cell.length_a   1.000
_cell.length_b   1.000
_cell.length_c   1.000
_cell.angle_alpha   90.00
_cell.angle_beta   90.00
_cell.angle_gamma   90.00
#
_symmetry.space_group_name_H-M   'P 1'
#
loop_
_entity.id
_entity.type
_entity.pdbx_description
1 polymer ?
#
loop_
_entity_poly.entity_id
_entity_poly.type
_entity_poly.pdbx_seq_one_letter_code
_entity_poly.pdbx_strand_id
1 'polypeptide(L)'
;EITEKGIELASLVMYFEELDKIIPQGILGEKIHKRTSIYGSKEDFRNYKKGDRYKDIAIKKSAKLAIRRGHKKLEGKDLRVYERQSKGQSYIVYALDASGSMKGAKIDACKRAGIALAYKAIDERDKVGLIVFGSEIKTIIEPTQDFFYLLKNITSIRASRETDLVATLKKSIELFPNENITKHLILITDALPTIGKDPEKETLQEASIARSKGITISLIGINLNEKGKKLAEKIVELGEGKLYVVKDVENVDKIVLEDYYSI
;
A
#
# COMPACT_ATOMS: atom_id res chain seq x y z
N GLU A 1 -24.26 30.61 -5.21
CA GLU A 1 -22.90 30.83 -4.70
C GLU A 1 -22.27 29.47 -4.37
N ILE A 2 -21.12 29.19 -4.96
CA ILE A 2 -20.37 27.96 -4.65
C ILE A 2 -19.64 28.23 -3.33
N THR A 3 -19.92 27.44 -2.30
CA THR A 3 -19.25 27.56 -1.00
C THR A 3 -17.81 27.03 -1.08
N GLU A 4 -16.90 27.50 -0.20
CA GLU A 4 -15.52 26.96 -0.10
C GLU A 4 -15.51 25.43 0.03
N LYS A 5 -16.42 24.86 0.82
CA LYS A 5 -16.60 23.40 0.93
C LYS A 5 -17.00 22.75 -0.39
N GLY A 6 -17.77 23.45 -1.24
CA GLY A 6 -18.13 22.97 -2.58
C GLY A 6 -16.95 22.94 -3.53
N ILE A 7 -16.03 23.92 -3.40
CA ILE A 7 -14.79 23.97 -4.19
C ILE A 7 -13.84 22.84 -3.74
N GLU A 8 -13.69 22.63 -2.44
CA GLU A 8 -12.89 21.52 -1.89
C GLU A 8 -13.42 20.16 -2.37
N LEU A 9 -14.73 19.96 -2.33
CA LEU A 9 -15.35 18.72 -2.78
C LEU A 9 -15.17 18.51 -4.30
N ALA A 10 -15.34 19.55 -5.10
CA ALA A 10 -15.12 19.49 -6.54
C ALA A 10 -13.64 19.19 -6.89
N SER A 11 -12.71 19.81 -6.17
CA SER A 11 -11.27 19.54 -6.33
C SER A 11 -10.92 18.09 -5.97
N LEU A 12 -11.55 17.55 -4.93
CA LEU A 12 -11.40 16.13 -4.55
C LEU A 12 -11.95 15.19 -5.61
N VAL A 13 -13.13 15.48 -6.17
CA VAL A 13 -13.72 14.66 -7.25
C VAL A 13 -12.81 14.66 -8.48
N MET A 14 -12.34 15.84 -8.92
CA MET A 14 -11.39 15.93 -10.03
C MET A 14 -10.10 15.17 -9.76
N TYR A 15 -9.59 15.23 -8.53
CA TYR A 15 -8.39 14.51 -8.13
C TYR A 15 -8.61 12.98 -8.17
N PHE A 16 -9.77 12.48 -7.74
CA PHE A 16 -10.10 11.06 -7.85
C PHE A 16 -10.22 10.59 -9.30
N GLU A 17 -10.80 11.41 -10.19
CA GLU A 17 -10.84 11.12 -11.62
C GLU A 17 -9.44 11.05 -12.24
N GLU A 18 -8.50 11.86 -11.77
CA GLU A 18 -7.10 11.78 -12.18
C GLU A 18 -6.42 10.52 -11.63
N LEU A 19 -6.68 10.15 -10.37
CA LEU A 19 -6.13 8.93 -9.76
C LEU A 19 -6.56 7.66 -10.51
N ASP A 20 -7.78 7.61 -11.03
CA ASP A 20 -8.25 6.47 -11.82
C ASP A 20 -7.52 6.33 -13.17
N LYS A 21 -6.92 7.42 -13.65
CA LYS A 21 -6.08 7.43 -14.86
C LYS A 21 -4.63 7.07 -14.60
N ILE A 22 -4.18 7.06 -13.33
CA ILE A 22 -2.82 6.67 -12.98
C ILE A 22 -2.70 5.17 -13.10
N ILE A 23 -2.12 4.72 -14.21
CA ILE A 23 -1.70 3.32 -14.40
C ILE A 23 -0.25 3.25 -13.92
N PRO A 24 0.09 2.34 -12.98
CA PRO A 24 1.47 2.15 -12.53
C PRO A 24 2.36 1.82 -13.74
N GLN A 25 3.39 2.64 -13.97
CA GLN A 25 4.38 2.37 -15.02
C GLN A 25 5.39 1.36 -14.47
N GLY A 26 5.39 0.15 -15.02
CA GLY A 26 6.46 -0.82 -14.77
C GLY A 26 6.04 -2.19 -14.27
N ILE A 27 4.93 -2.33 -13.56
CA ILE A 27 4.45 -3.64 -13.12
C ILE A 27 2.95 -3.74 -13.42
N LEU A 28 2.65 -4.31 -14.57
CA LEU A 28 1.33 -4.90 -14.84
C LEU A 28 1.22 -6.19 -14.02
N GLY A 29 0.84 -6.06 -12.76
CA GLY A 29 0.68 -7.18 -11.87
C GLY A 29 -0.45 -6.92 -10.89
N GLU A 30 -1.58 -7.60 -11.07
CA GLU A 30 -2.50 -7.79 -9.96
C GLU A 30 -1.76 -8.51 -8.83
N LYS A 31 -1.95 -8.09 -7.58
CA LYS A 31 -1.44 -8.80 -6.41
C LYS A 31 -1.91 -10.25 -6.43
N ILE A 32 -1.00 -11.18 -6.67
CA ILE A 32 -1.30 -12.59 -6.74
C ILE A 32 -0.80 -13.27 -5.48
N HIS A 33 -1.72 -13.63 -4.59
CA HIS A 33 -1.41 -14.56 -3.50
C HIS A 33 -1.66 -16.00 -3.94
N LYS A 34 -0.70 -16.89 -3.71
CA LYS A 34 -0.72 -18.31 -4.11
C LYS A 34 -1.82 -19.18 -3.45
N ARG A 35 -2.81 -18.60 -2.79
CA ARG A 35 -3.92 -19.36 -2.19
C ARG A 35 -5.17 -19.28 -3.07
N THR A 36 -5.67 -20.44 -3.49
CA THR A 36 -6.95 -20.56 -4.21
C THR A 36 -8.13 -20.11 -3.34
N SER A 37 -8.93 -19.20 -3.82
CA SER A 37 -10.13 -18.70 -3.14
C SER A 37 -11.35 -18.73 -4.06
N ILE A 38 -12.52 -18.63 -3.42
CA ILE A 38 -13.84 -18.59 -4.09
C ILE A 38 -14.06 -17.23 -4.79
N TYR A 39 -13.29 -16.20 -4.40
CA TYR A 39 -13.36 -14.83 -4.92
C TYR A 39 -11.98 -14.44 -5.50
N GLY A 40 -11.94 -13.89 -6.70
CA GLY A 40 -10.72 -13.44 -7.39
C GLY A 40 -10.91 -13.33 -8.90
N SER A 41 -9.92 -12.78 -9.61
CA SER A 41 -9.92 -12.71 -11.06
C SER A 41 -9.74 -14.10 -11.71
N LYS A 42 -10.25 -14.26 -12.93
CA LYS A 42 -10.22 -15.53 -13.68
C LYS A 42 -8.97 -15.60 -14.54
N GLU A 43 -7.83 -16.00 -13.99
CA GLU A 43 -6.57 -15.94 -14.71
C GLU A 43 -6.03 -17.29 -15.20
N ASP A 44 -6.21 -18.35 -14.43
CA ASP A 44 -5.67 -19.65 -14.77
C ASP A 44 -6.77 -20.72 -14.93
N PHE A 45 -6.41 -21.89 -15.47
CA PHE A 45 -7.35 -22.96 -15.77
C PHE A 45 -6.85 -24.27 -15.19
N ARG A 46 -7.67 -24.92 -14.38
CA ARG A 46 -7.44 -26.28 -13.90
C ARG A 46 -8.47 -27.27 -14.45
N ASN A 47 -8.18 -28.54 -14.27
CA ASN A 47 -9.14 -29.60 -14.57
C ASN A 47 -10.35 -29.49 -13.66
N TYR A 48 -11.53 -29.75 -14.24
CA TYR A 48 -12.78 -29.86 -13.50
C TYR A 48 -12.69 -30.94 -12.44
N LYS A 49 -13.22 -30.65 -11.25
CA LYS A 49 -13.41 -31.60 -10.16
C LYS A 49 -14.90 -31.61 -9.77
N LYS A 50 -15.42 -32.78 -9.38
CA LYS A 50 -16.81 -32.91 -8.89
C LYS A 50 -17.02 -31.97 -7.71
N GLY A 51 -18.01 -31.07 -7.82
CA GLY A 51 -18.31 -30.02 -6.83
C GLY A 51 -17.91 -28.62 -7.26
N ASP A 52 -17.21 -28.46 -8.39
CA ASP A 52 -16.93 -27.13 -8.94
C ASP A 52 -18.20 -26.44 -9.41
N ARG A 53 -18.24 -25.12 -9.24
CA ARG A 53 -19.42 -24.33 -9.61
C ARG A 53 -19.57 -24.25 -11.12
N TYR A 54 -20.76 -24.47 -11.62
CA TYR A 54 -21.05 -24.42 -13.07
C TYR A 54 -20.64 -23.08 -13.72
N LYS A 55 -20.86 -21.97 -13.02
CA LYS A 55 -20.50 -20.63 -13.51
C LYS A 55 -19.00 -20.39 -13.70
N ASP A 56 -18.15 -21.22 -13.09
CA ASP A 56 -16.69 -21.12 -13.19
C ASP A 56 -16.13 -22.00 -14.29
N ILE A 57 -16.99 -22.74 -15.04
CA ILE A 57 -16.54 -23.56 -16.17
C ILE A 57 -16.11 -22.65 -17.33
N ALA A 58 -14.88 -22.85 -17.79
CA ALA A 58 -14.30 -22.13 -18.91
C ALA A 58 -14.70 -22.79 -20.24
N ILE A 59 -15.99 -22.59 -20.66
CA ILE A 59 -16.61 -23.29 -21.81
C ILE A 59 -15.76 -23.18 -23.08
N LYS A 60 -15.29 -21.97 -23.44
CA LYS A 60 -14.45 -21.76 -24.64
C LYS A 60 -13.13 -22.58 -24.61
N LYS A 61 -12.49 -22.69 -23.46
CA LYS A 61 -11.25 -23.47 -23.30
C LYS A 61 -11.54 -24.96 -23.30
N SER A 62 -12.61 -25.39 -22.65
CA SER A 62 -13.07 -26.78 -22.63
C SER A 62 -13.40 -27.26 -24.05
N ALA A 63 -14.16 -26.48 -24.85
CA ALA A 63 -14.48 -26.81 -26.23
C ALA A 63 -13.23 -26.90 -27.11
N LYS A 64 -12.29 -25.93 -27.01
CA LYS A 64 -11.02 -26.02 -27.77
C LYS A 64 -10.21 -27.29 -27.43
N LEU A 65 -10.23 -27.72 -26.19
CA LEU A 65 -9.52 -28.91 -25.75
C LEU A 65 -10.20 -30.18 -26.28
N ALA A 66 -11.53 -30.27 -26.23
CA ALA A 66 -12.28 -31.38 -26.80
C ALA A 66 -12.01 -31.52 -28.30
N ILE A 67 -12.04 -30.42 -29.06
CA ILE A 67 -11.71 -30.41 -30.50
C ILE A 67 -10.28 -30.92 -30.76
N ARG A 68 -9.30 -30.44 -30.00
CA ARG A 68 -7.89 -30.90 -30.12
C ARG A 68 -7.72 -32.39 -29.83
N ARG A 69 -8.61 -32.96 -28.99
CA ARG A 69 -8.62 -34.40 -28.66
C ARG A 69 -9.48 -35.24 -29.63
N GLY A 70 -10.11 -34.60 -30.60
CA GLY A 70 -10.98 -35.30 -31.57
C GLY A 70 -12.32 -35.73 -30.99
N HIS A 71 -12.74 -35.18 -29.84
CA HIS A 71 -14.02 -35.52 -29.22
C HIS A 71 -15.17 -34.81 -29.91
N LYS A 72 -16.20 -35.57 -30.32
CA LYS A 72 -17.42 -35.03 -30.94
C LYS A 72 -18.39 -34.38 -29.91
N LYS A 73 -18.22 -34.68 -28.65
CA LYS A 73 -18.99 -34.12 -27.51
C LYS A 73 -18.05 -33.76 -26.38
N LEU A 74 -18.41 -32.77 -25.57
CA LEU A 74 -17.67 -32.39 -24.35
C LEU A 74 -17.73 -33.53 -23.33
N GLU A 75 -16.57 -34.06 -22.98
CA GLU A 75 -16.41 -35.04 -21.91
C GLU A 75 -15.91 -34.36 -20.62
N GLY A 76 -16.16 -34.98 -19.47
CA GLY A 76 -15.73 -34.43 -18.17
C GLY A 76 -14.25 -34.11 -18.07
N LYS A 77 -13.40 -34.90 -18.76
CA LYS A 77 -11.94 -34.68 -18.86
C LYS A 77 -11.53 -33.48 -19.70
N ASP A 78 -12.43 -32.96 -20.54
CA ASP A 78 -12.19 -31.74 -21.35
C ASP A 78 -12.58 -30.47 -20.59
N LEU A 79 -13.36 -30.62 -19.53
CA LEU A 79 -13.82 -29.48 -18.76
C LEU A 79 -12.64 -28.80 -18.05
N ARG A 80 -12.58 -27.49 -18.27
CA ARG A 80 -11.65 -26.58 -17.59
C ARG A 80 -12.45 -25.61 -16.75
N VAL A 81 -11.95 -25.35 -15.56
CA VAL A 81 -12.55 -24.39 -14.63
C VAL A 81 -11.56 -23.26 -14.43
N TYR A 82 -12.06 -22.04 -14.40
CA TYR A 82 -11.25 -20.89 -14.01
C TYR A 82 -10.75 -21.08 -12.59
N GLU A 83 -9.45 -21.03 -12.41
CA GLU A 83 -8.83 -20.96 -11.10
C GLU A 83 -8.87 -19.51 -10.66
N ARG A 84 -9.57 -19.23 -9.57
CA ARG A 84 -9.61 -17.91 -8.99
C ARG A 84 -8.45 -17.78 -8.04
N GLN A 85 -7.58 -16.86 -8.31
CA GLN A 85 -6.55 -16.50 -7.35
C GLN A 85 -7.18 -15.63 -6.28
N SER A 86 -6.93 -15.95 -5.04
CA SER A 86 -7.36 -15.14 -3.90
C SER A 86 -6.50 -13.89 -3.88
N LYS A 87 -7.12 -12.71 -4.07
CA LYS A 87 -6.51 -11.48 -3.58
C LYS A 87 -6.53 -11.57 -2.06
N GLY A 88 -5.37 -11.79 -1.43
CA GLY A 88 -5.22 -11.66 0.00
C GLY A 88 -5.47 -10.20 0.38
N GLN A 89 -6.04 -9.95 1.54
CA GLN A 89 -6.14 -8.60 2.09
C GLN A 89 -4.76 -8.19 2.60
N SER A 90 -4.31 -6.99 2.22
CA SER A 90 -3.09 -6.39 2.76
C SER A 90 -3.44 -5.36 3.84
N TYR A 91 -2.58 -5.24 4.82
CA TYR A 91 -2.64 -4.21 5.83
C TYR A 91 -1.48 -3.24 5.59
N ILE A 92 -1.81 -2.00 5.34
CA ILE A 92 -0.84 -0.95 5.02
C ILE A 92 -0.90 0.10 6.12
N VAL A 93 0.24 0.47 6.67
CA VAL A 93 0.35 1.63 7.56
C VAL A 93 1.12 2.72 6.84
N TYR A 94 0.48 3.87 6.68
CA TYR A 94 1.07 5.06 6.10
C TYR A 94 1.57 5.96 7.24
N ALA A 95 2.89 6.02 7.40
CA ALA A 95 3.53 6.82 8.42
C ALA A 95 4.09 8.10 7.81
N LEU A 96 3.48 9.24 8.16
CA LEU A 96 3.78 10.56 7.61
C LEU A 96 4.52 11.42 8.62
N ASP A 97 5.72 11.82 8.26
CA ASP A 97 6.48 12.85 8.97
C ASP A 97 5.80 14.23 8.79
N ALA A 98 5.39 14.81 9.90
CA ALA A 98 4.84 16.14 9.97
C ALA A 98 5.79 17.11 10.71
N SER A 99 7.10 16.86 10.66
CA SER A 99 8.11 17.74 11.24
C SER A 99 8.14 19.13 10.60
N GLY A 100 8.87 20.04 11.21
CA GLY A 100 8.93 21.45 10.75
C GLY A 100 9.52 21.63 9.36
N SER A 101 10.40 20.73 8.93
CA SER A 101 11.02 20.71 7.60
C SER A 101 10.06 20.25 6.48
N MET A 102 8.95 19.60 6.86
CA MET A 102 7.91 19.13 5.95
C MET A 102 6.86 20.19 5.60
N LYS A 103 6.98 21.43 6.10
CA LYS A 103 5.99 22.49 5.82
C LYS A 103 5.82 22.82 4.34
N GLY A 104 4.62 23.33 4.01
CA GLY A 104 4.28 23.81 2.66
C GLY A 104 4.07 22.67 1.66
N ALA A 105 4.64 22.79 0.47
CA ALA A 105 4.42 21.87 -0.64
C ALA A 105 4.73 20.40 -0.30
N LYS A 106 5.69 20.13 0.59
CA LYS A 106 6.06 18.77 0.98
C LYS A 106 4.91 18.07 1.70
N ILE A 107 4.36 18.68 2.76
CA ILE A 107 3.27 18.07 3.52
C ILE A 107 2.01 17.92 2.68
N ASP A 108 1.74 18.88 1.79
CA ASP A 108 0.57 18.83 0.91
C ASP A 108 0.71 17.69 -0.12
N ALA A 109 1.89 17.49 -0.68
CA ALA A 109 2.17 16.36 -1.56
C ALA A 109 2.01 15.02 -0.84
N CYS A 110 2.50 14.93 0.39
CA CYS A 110 2.35 13.71 1.20
C CYS A 110 0.90 13.46 1.61
N LYS A 111 0.11 14.49 1.87
CA LYS A 111 -1.34 14.35 2.08
C LYS A 111 -2.03 13.80 0.83
N ARG A 112 -1.75 14.38 -0.35
CA ARG A 112 -2.29 13.86 -1.62
C ARG A 112 -1.92 12.39 -1.83
N ALA A 113 -0.66 12.03 -1.59
CA ALA A 113 -0.19 10.66 -1.70
C ALA A 113 -0.91 9.70 -0.73
N GLY A 114 -1.13 10.12 0.53
CA GLY A 114 -1.88 9.34 1.51
C GLY A 114 -3.35 9.15 1.13
N ILE A 115 -4.00 10.18 0.56
CA ILE A 115 -5.37 10.10 0.04
C ILE A 115 -5.43 9.14 -1.16
N ALA A 116 -4.47 9.23 -2.09
CA ALA A 116 -4.36 8.34 -3.24
C ALA A 116 -4.22 6.88 -2.83
N LEU A 117 -3.32 6.62 -1.87
CA LEU A 117 -3.11 5.30 -1.30
C LEU A 117 -4.39 4.76 -0.64
N ALA A 118 -5.03 5.56 0.22
CA ALA A 118 -6.26 5.16 0.91
C ALA A 118 -7.36 4.82 -0.10
N TYR A 119 -7.56 5.65 -1.12
CA TYR A 119 -8.54 5.41 -2.16
C TYR A 119 -8.31 4.10 -2.90
N LYS A 120 -7.10 3.90 -3.44
CA LYS A 120 -6.78 2.70 -4.23
C LYS A 120 -6.74 1.42 -3.38
N ALA A 121 -6.18 1.48 -2.19
CA ALA A 121 -6.09 0.31 -1.31
C ALA A 121 -7.48 -0.14 -0.82
N ILE A 122 -8.38 0.80 -0.49
CA ILE A 122 -9.74 0.48 -0.07
C ILE A 122 -10.57 -0.06 -1.24
N ASP A 123 -10.41 0.47 -2.46
CA ASP A 123 -11.02 -0.07 -3.67
C ASP A 123 -10.61 -1.53 -3.91
N GLU A 124 -9.35 -1.87 -3.67
CA GLU A 124 -8.81 -3.24 -3.70
C GLU A 124 -9.17 -4.09 -2.45
N ARG A 125 -9.95 -3.53 -1.51
CA ARG A 125 -10.38 -4.14 -0.24
C ARG A 125 -9.25 -4.37 0.77
N ASP A 126 -8.14 -3.70 0.62
CA ASP A 126 -7.07 -3.64 1.61
C ASP A 126 -7.45 -2.71 2.76
N LYS A 127 -6.70 -2.75 3.86
CA LYS A 127 -6.89 -1.85 5.00
C LYS A 127 -5.72 -0.88 5.11
N VAL A 128 -6.02 0.37 5.37
CA VAL A 128 -5.03 1.44 5.53
C VAL A 128 -5.11 2.03 6.92
N GLY A 129 -4.00 2.02 7.63
CA GLY A 129 -3.78 2.75 8.86
C GLY A 129 -2.97 4.03 8.62
N LEU A 130 -3.05 4.97 9.54
CA LEU A 130 -2.32 6.23 9.46
C LEU A 130 -1.57 6.49 10.76
N ILE A 131 -0.31 6.87 10.66
CA ILE A 131 0.45 7.47 11.74
C ILE A 131 0.97 8.81 11.26
N VAL A 132 0.67 9.86 12.01
CA VAL A 132 1.26 11.18 11.81
C VAL A 132 2.18 11.48 12.98
N PHE A 133 3.43 11.70 12.68
CA PHE A 133 4.47 11.89 13.69
C PHE A 133 5.28 13.17 13.49
N GLY A 134 5.95 13.59 14.53
CA GLY A 134 6.87 14.71 14.62
C GLY A 134 7.70 14.50 15.87
N SER A 135 7.76 15.48 16.80
CA SER A 135 8.34 15.31 18.14
C SER A 135 7.60 14.30 19.01
N GLU A 136 6.37 14.06 18.67
CA GLU A 136 5.48 13.07 19.27
C GLU A 136 4.54 12.51 18.18
N ILE A 137 3.90 11.40 18.48
CA ILE A 137 2.87 10.84 17.60
C ILE A 137 1.57 11.63 17.82
N LYS A 138 1.10 12.30 16.77
CA LYS A 138 -0.05 13.19 16.80
C LYS A 138 -1.36 12.50 16.47
N THR A 139 -1.33 11.58 15.53
CA THR A 139 -2.51 10.89 15.06
C THR A 139 -2.17 9.43 14.82
N ILE A 140 -3.03 8.56 15.30
CA ILE A 140 -2.96 7.12 15.07
C ILE A 140 -4.33 6.67 14.61
N ILE A 141 -4.37 5.98 13.47
CA ILE A 141 -5.57 5.32 12.97
C ILE A 141 -5.20 3.88 12.67
N GLU A 142 -5.91 2.96 13.31
CA GLU A 142 -5.79 1.54 13.04
C GLU A 142 -6.19 1.20 11.60
N PRO A 143 -5.60 0.16 10.98
CA PRO A 143 -5.93 -0.24 9.63
C PRO A 143 -7.44 -0.44 9.42
N THR A 144 -8.04 0.43 8.60
CA THR A 144 -9.47 0.52 8.33
C THR A 144 -9.77 0.56 6.82
N GLN A 145 -11.02 0.31 6.45
CA GLN A 145 -11.55 0.53 5.11
C GLN A 145 -12.48 1.76 5.04
N ASP A 146 -12.55 2.55 6.11
CA ASP A 146 -13.31 3.79 6.13
C ASP A 146 -12.51 4.92 5.47
N PHE A 147 -12.74 5.11 4.17
CA PHE A 147 -12.07 6.13 3.38
C PHE A 147 -12.33 7.55 3.90
N PHE A 148 -13.57 7.87 4.25
CA PHE A 148 -13.91 9.22 4.70
C PHE A 148 -13.27 9.56 6.05
N TYR A 149 -13.15 8.58 6.92
CA TYR A 149 -12.44 8.75 8.19
C TYR A 149 -10.96 9.03 7.97
N LEU A 150 -10.29 8.28 7.07
CA LEU A 150 -8.91 8.53 6.69
C LEU A 150 -8.73 9.89 6.03
N LEU A 151 -9.58 10.24 5.05
CA LEU A 151 -9.55 11.52 4.35
C LEU A 151 -9.62 12.70 5.29
N LYS A 152 -10.58 12.70 6.23
CA LYS A 152 -10.74 13.76 7.23
C LYS A 152 -9.47 13.94 8.07
N ASN A 153 -8.86 12.85 8.49
CA ASN A 153 -7.65 12.91 9.33
C ASN A 153 -6.43 13.33 8.52
N ILE A 154 -6.24 12.83 7.30
CA ILE A 154 -5.12 13.21 6.42
C ILE A 154 -5.19 14.71 6.08
N THR A 155 -6.36 15.22 5.74
CA THR A 155 -6.52 16.65 5.40
C THR A 155 -6.24 17.59 6.58
N SER A 156 -6.51 17.14 7.80
CA SER A 156 -6.30 17.93 9.04
C SER A 156 -4.85 17.99 9.52
N ILE A 157 -3.91 17.25 8.90
CA ILE A 157 -2.50 17.21 9.33
C ILE A 157 -1.86 18.60 9.26
N ARG A 158 -1.12 18.95 10.31
CA ARG A 158 -0.33 20.19 10.38
C ARG A 158 1.10 19.87 10.82
N ALA A 159 2.08 20.57 10.24
CA ALA A 159 3.48 20.39 10.56
C ALA A 159 3.83 20.76 12.02
N SER A 160 4.80 20.06 12.59
CA SER A 160 5.36 20.26 13.94
C SER A 160 6.88 20.54 13.91
N ARG A 161 7.64 20.30 15.00
CA ARG A 161 9.04 20.77 15.05
C ARG A 161 10.12 19.70 14.94
N GLU A 162 9.93 18.50 15.49
CA GLU A 162 10.97 17.47 15.62
C GLU A 162 10.51 16.13 15.06
N THR A 163 11.41 15.14 14.96
CA THR A 163 11.14 13.84 14.32
C THR A 163 11.51 12.68 15.26
N ASP A 164 10.50 11.96 15.79
CA ASP A 164 10.68 10.72 16.56
C ASP A 164 10.34 9.50 15.70
N LEU A 165 11.35 8.98 15.03
CA LEU A 165 11.20 7.83 14.15
C LEU A 165 11.14 6.50 14.92
N VAL A 166 11.80 6.44 16.08
CA VAL A 166 11.83 5.23 16.92
C VAL A 166 10.43 4.93 17.47
N ALA A 167 9.80 5.92 18.10
CA ALA A 167 8.42 5.79 18.59
C ALA A 167 7.44 5.46 17.45
N THR A 168 7.66 6.07 16.28
CA THR A 168 6.83 5.82 15.09
C THR A 168 6.91 4.37 14.63
N LEU A 169 8.10 3.79 14.52
CA LEU A 169 8.28 2.38 14.14
C LEU A 169 7.66 1.44 15.17
N LYS A 170 7.91 1.67 16.48
CA LYS A 170 7.29 0.89 17.55
C LYS A 170 5.78 0.89 17.43
N LYS A 171 5.18 2.07 17.28
CA LYS A 171 3.74 2.20 17.19
C LYS A 171 3.17 1.61 15.89
N SER A 172 3.88 1.76 14.77
CA SER A 172 3.49 1.12 13.52
C SER A 172 3.41 -0.40 13.64
N ILE A 173 4.37 -1.02 14.33
CA ILE A 173 4.41 -2.46 14.56
C ILE A 173 3.19 -2.94 15.36
N GLU A 174 2.75 -2.15 16.34
CA GLU A 174 1.58 -2.48 17.19
C GLU A 174 0.26 -2.43 16.42
N LEU A 175 0.17 -1.63 15.34
CA LEU A 175 -1.04 -1.50 14.54
C LEU A 175 -1.31 -2.70 13.62
N PHE A 176 -0.30 -3.53 13.37
CA PHE A 176 -0.49 -4.71 12.55
C PHE A 176 -1.00 -5.89 13.37
N PRO A 177 -1.99 -6.64 12.87
CA PRO A 177 -2.46 -7.84 13.54
C PRO A 177 -1.40 -8.95 13.51
N ASN A 178 -1.49 -9.90 14.47
CA ASN A 178 -0.58 -11.03 14.54
C ASN A 178 -0.86 -12.15 13.51
N GLU A 179 -1.81 -11.91 12.61
CA GLU A 179 -2.17 -12.85 11.55
C GLU A 179 -1.12 -12.96 10.45
N ASN A 180 -1.10 -14.09 9.76
CA ASN A 180 -0.22 -14.30 8.60
C ASN A 180 -0.84 -13.68 7.33
N ILE A 181 -0.75 -12.38 7.22
CA ILE A 181 -1.24 -11.54 6.13
C ILE A 181 -0.10 -10.66 5.62
N THR A 182 -0.29 -10.05 4.45
CA THR A 182 0.66 -9.06 3.93
C THR A 182 0.60 -7.79 4.79
N LYS A 183 1.74 -7.39 5.34
CA LYS A 183 1.90 -6.21 6.20
C LYS A 183 2.94 -5.30 5.58
N HIS A 184 2.56 -4.07 5.33
CA HIS A 184 3.44 -3.11 4.69
C HIS A 184 3.41 -1.75 5.38
N LEU A 185 4.56 -1.26 5.77
CA LEU A 185 4.76 0.07 6.31
C LEU A 185 5.37 0.97 5.25
N ILE A 186 4.69 2.05 4.88
CA ILE A 186 5.19 3.10 4.00
C ILE A 186 5.55 4.29 4.87
N LEU A 187 6.82 4.58 4.98
CA LEU A 187 7.36 5.67 5.79
C LEU A 187 7.77 6.83 4.90
N ILE A 188 7.24 8.03 5.16
CA ILE A 188 7.63 9.26 4.45
C ILE A 188 8.27 10.22 5.42
N THR A 189 9.50 10.63 5.12
CA THR A 189 10.27 11.59 5.93
C THR A 189 11.27 12.37 5.08
N ASP A 190 11.66 13.57 5.53
CA ASP A 190 12.72 14.37 4.94
C ASP A 190 13.93 14.52 5.89
N ALA A 191 13.90 13.85 7.04
CA ALA A 191 14.88 14.06 8.10
C ALA A 191 15.41 12.76 8.72
N LEU A 192 16.54 12.88 9.36
CA LEU A 192 17.10 11.91 10.29
C LEU A 192 16.30 11.91 11.60
N PRO A 193 16.23 10.77 12.32
CA PRO A 193 15.69 10.75 13.66
C PRO A 193 16.55 11.63 14.57
N THR A 194 15.91 12.49 15.37
CA THR A 194 16.59 13.44 16.24
C THR A 194 16.38 13.16 17.73
N ILE A 195 15.45 12.28 18.07
CA ILE A 195 15.06 11.95 19.44
C ILE A 195 15.59 10.56 19.82
N GLY A 196 16.25 10.42 20.97
CA GLY A 196 16.82 9.19 21.51
C GLY A 196 18.26 9.36 21.99
N LYS A 197 18.84 8.33 22.62
CA LYS A 197 20.27 8.31 23.01
C LYS A 197 21.18 7.99 21.83
N ASP A 198 20.75 7.05 20.98
CA ASP A 198 21.38 6.68 19.72
C ASP A 198 20.26 6.44 18.69
N PRO A 199 19.66 7.53 18.18
CA PRO A 199 18.43 7.45 17.39
C PRO A 199 18.56 6.60 16.12
N GLU A 200 19.73 6.63 15.48
CA GLU A 200 19.99 5.85 14.27
C GLU A 200 20.00 4.35 14.60
N LYS A 201 20.73 3.95 15.64
CA LYS A 201 20.83 2.55 16.07
C LYS A 201 19.48 2.00 16.58
N GLU A 202 18.77 2.80 17.39
CA GLU A 202 17.44 2.45 17.90
C GLU A 202 16.46 2.28 16.76
N THR A 203 16.48 3.15 15.74
CA THR A 203 15.64 3.03 14.53
C THR A 203 15.92 1.73 13.77
N LEU A 204 17.20 1.35 13.60
CA LEU A 204 17.57 0.10 12.92
C LEU A 204 17.14 -1.15 13.73
N GLN A 205 17.19 -1.09 15.05
CA GLN A 205 16.69 -2.16 15.91
C GLN A 205 15.18 -2.36 15.70
N GLU A 206 14.39 -1.28 15.70
CA GLU A 206 12.96 -1.36 15.47
C GLU A 206 12.61 -1.85 14.05
N ALA A 207 13.38 -1.45 13.04
CA ALA A 207 13.21 -1.97 11.68
C ALA A 207 13.44 -3.50 11.61
N SER A 208 14.46 -4.00 12.33
CA SER A 208 14.71 -5.44 12.45
C SER A 208 13.58 -6.17 13.19
N ILE A 209 13.02 -5.57 14.24
CA ILE A 209 11.87 -6.12 14.97
C ILE A 209 10.64 -6.18 14.06
N ALA A 210 10.37 -5.13 13.28
CA ALA A 210 9.28 -5.10 12.32
C ALA A 210 9.40 -6.25 11.32
N ARG A 211 10.60 -6.46 10.78
CA ARG A 211 10.87 -7.56 9.85
C ARG A 211 10.63 -8.93 10.46
N SER A 212 11.06 -9.15 11.71
CA SER A 212 10.82 -10.41 12.44
C SER A 212 9.32 -10.73 12.60
N LYS A 213 8.45 -9.71 12.55
CA LYS A 213 6.99 -9.82 12.58
C LYS A 213 6.35 -9.89 11.17
N GLY A 214 7.16 -10.04 10.13
CA GLY A 214 6.71 -10.14 8.74
C GLY A 214 6.20 -8.80 8.15
N ILE A 215 6.67 -7.67 8.67
CA ILE A 215 6.33 -6.34 8.18
C ILE A 215 7.41 -5.89 7.20
N THR A 216 7.01 -5.56 5.98
CA THR A 216 7.89 -4.93 4.98
C THR A 216 7.89 -3.42 5.19
N ILE A 217 9.08 -2.77 5.13
CA ILE A 217 9.21 -1.32 5.33
C ILE A 217 9.75 -0.69 4.06
N SER A 218 8.94 0.09 3.35
CA SER A 218 9.40 0.99 2.30
C SER A 218 9.54 2.41 2.83
N LEU A 219 10.52 3.15 2.32
CA LEU A 219 10.80 4.51 2.73
C LEU A 219 10.84 5.44 1.52
N ILE A 220 10.08 6.53 1.62
CA ILE A 220 10.07 7.63 0.67
C ILE A 220 10.77 8.81 1.32
N GLY A 221 11.99 9.05 0.90
CA GLY A 221 12.84 10.12 1.45
C GLY A 221 12.76 11.38 0.61
N ILE A 222 12.29 12.48 1.19
CA ILE A 222 12.12 13.76 0.50
C ILE A 222 13.34 14.64 0.76
N ASN A 223 14.12 14.93 -0.28
CA ASN A 223 15.32 15.76 -0.18
C ASN A 223 16.31 15.32 0.91
N LEU A 224 16.47 14.01 1.11
CA LEU A 224 17.42 13.46 2.08
C LEU A 224 18.85 13.92 1.80
N ASN A 225 19.55 14.29 2.86
CA ASN A 225 21.01 14.46 2.80
C ASN A 225 21.72 13.10 2.75
N GLU A 226 23.05 13.09 2.54
CA GLU A 226 23.84 11.86 2.41
C GLU A 226 23.76 10.94 3.65
N LYS A 227 23.67 11.50 4.86
CA LYS A 227 23.50 10.72 6.09
C LYS A 227 22.11 10.10 6.15
N GLY A 228 21.07 10.89 5.86
CA GLY A 228 19.69 10.42 5.81
C GLY A 228 19.49 9.31 4.78
N LYS A 229 20.12 9.45 3.61
CA LYS A 229 20.08 8.43 2.57
C LYS A 229 20.71 7.11 3.03
N LYS A 230 21.89 7.16 3.63
CA LYS A 230 22.56 5.95 4.18
C LYS A 230 21.75 5.26 5.28
N LEU A 231 21.09 6.02 6.15
CA LEU A 231 20.21 5.45 7.17
C LEU A 231 18.97 4.84 6.52
N ALA A 232 18.34 5.55 5.58
CA ALA A 232 17.20 5.07 4.85
C ALA A 232 17.48 3.76 4.09
N GLU A 233 18.64 3.65 3.43
CA GLU A 233 19.12 2.43 2.78
C GLU A 233 19.18 1.24 3.76
N LYS A 234 19.74 1.45 4.96
CA LYS A 234 19.79 0.40 5.99
C LYS A 234 18.43 0.02 6.54
N ILE A 235 17.51 0.99 6.73
CA ILE A 235 16.14 0.71 7.20
C ILE A 235 15.42 -0.17 6.20
N VAL A 236 15.48 0.16 4.90
CA VAL A 236 14.80 -0.61 3.85
C VAL A 236 15.45 -1.97 3.62
N GLU A 237 16.78 -2.07 3.74
CA GLU A 237 17.48 -3.35 3.68
C GLU A 237 17.01 -4.30 4.79
N LEU A 238 16.95 -3.82 6.03
CA LEU A 238 16.43 -4.59 7.17
C LEU A 238 14.94 -4.91 7.03
N GLY A 239 14.15 -3.98 6.49
CA GLY A 239 12.70 -4.13 6.28
C GLY A 239 12.31 -4.86 5.02
N GLU A 240 13.27 -5.27 4.17
CA GLU A 240 13.03 -5.91 2.85
C GLU A 240 12.03 -5.14 1.95
N GLY A 241 12.02 -3.81 2.04
CA GLY A 241 11.19 -2.93 1.23
C GLY A 241 11.98 -2.17 0.16
N LYS A 242 11.47 -1.02 -0.24
CA LYS A 242 12.06 -0.17 -1.27
C LYS A 242 12.39 1.22 -0.75
N LEU A 243 13.49 1.80 -1.25
CA LEU A 243 13.84 3.19 -1.00
C LEU A 243 13.55 4.02 -2.25
N TYR A 244 12.79 5.08 -2.06
CA TYR A 244 12.55 6.10 -3.07
C TYR A 244 13.12 7.43 -2.57
N VAL A 245 14.10 7.97 -3.29
CA VAL A 245 14.66 9.29 -2.98
C VAL A 245 14.05 10.32 -3.92
N VAL A 246 13.24 11.21 -3.36
CA VAL A 246 12.45 12.19 -4.10
C VAL A 246 13.06 13.57 -3.95
N LYS A 247 13.37 14.22 -5.06
CA LYS A 247 13.82 15.62 -5.09
C LYS A 247 12.67 16.57 -5.44
N ASP A 248 11.73 16.09 -6.27
CA ASP A 248 10.54 16.82 -6.66
C ASP A 248 9.29 16.19 -6.07
N VAL A 249 8.57 16.96 -5.28
CA VAL A 249 7.39 16.48 -4.54
C VAL A 249 6.14 16.29 -5.39
N GLU A 250 6.15 16.72 -6.65
CA GLU A 250 4.97 16.64 -7.52
C GLU A 250 4.52 15.22 -7.84
N ASN A 251 5.43 14.24 -7.75
CA ASN A 251 5.15 12.84 -8.10
C ASN A 251 5.13 11.89 -6.89
N VAL A 252 5.03 12.38 -5.67
CA VAL A 252 5.05 11.53 -4.45
C VAL A 252 3.86 10.56 -4.43
N ASP A 253 2.69 10.98 -4.89
CA ASP A 253 1.49 10.16 -5.01
C ASP A 253 1.69 8.96 -5.95
N LYS A 254 2.30 9.16 -7.11
CA LYS A 254 2.63 8.09 -8.05
C LYS A 254 3.61 7.08 -7.45
N ILE A 255 4.63 7.58 -6.73
CA ILE A 255 5.64 6.75 -6.07
C ILE A 255 4.99 5.89 -4.98
N VAL A 256 4.12 6.47 -4.16
CA VAL A 256 3.38 5.73 -3.13
C VAL A 256 2.51 4.64 -3.73
N LEU A 257 1.82 4.94 -4.84
CA LEU A 257 1.01 3.94 -5.55
C LEU A 257 1.88 2.86 -6.20
N GLU A 258 3.02 3.22 -6.80
CA GLU A 258 3.98 2.25 -7.35
C GLU A 258 4.47 1.29 -6.26
N ASP A 259 4.84 1.80 -5.10
CA ASP A 259 5.24 0.97 -3.96
C ASP A 259 4.09 0.05 -3.52
N TYR A 260 2.90 0.59 -3.36
CA TYR A 260 1.70 -0.16 -3.01
C TYR A 260 1.42 -1.33 -3.98
N TYR A 261 1.50 -1.10 -5.29
CA TYR A 261 1.27 -2.16 -6.28
C TYR A 261 2.42 -3.16 -6.39
N SER A 262 3.57 -2.87 -5.80
CA SER A 262 4.74 -3.77 -5.81
C SER A 262 4.75 -4.81 -4.67
N ILE A 263 3.77 -4.74 -3.78
CA ILE A 263 3.61 -5.66 -2.63
C ILE A 263 2.89 -6.98 -3.09
#